data_85731176658d127550bb6bcc8226e709
#
_entry.id   85731176658d127550bb6bcc8226e709
#
_cell.length_a   1.000
_cell.length_b   1.000
_cell.length_c   1.000
_cell.angle_alpha   90.00
_cell.angle_beta   90.00
_cell.angle_gamma   90.00
#
_symmetry.space_group_name_H-M   'P 1'
#
loop_
_entity.id
_entity.type
_entity.pdbx_description
1 polymer ?
#
loop_
_entity_poly.entity_id
_entity_poly.type
_entity_poly.pdbx_seq_one_letter_code
_entity_poly.pdbx_strand_id
1 'polypeptide(L)'
;MNRIPSALLLVLLATGAQAATYPVGPTRAHVNLSQLFAAVDLQGGDIVEVDGNVIYDVGTPGIVMGAADGGQPGNPVILRGIRVNGQRPHLRGGTNTIEFRLSDHVVFEGFEVSGTGNTSTGTFRCIYHHAHDIVIRDGYIHDCPRHGILGADNDSGSLLVEYSEIYNAGSGGSHHAIYMATDEVAHPGSVFRLQYSYVHDSQFDAGLQGGNLIKSRAERNEIYYNWLEGAYYHELELIGPDPSGGIPEGQAREDSDVVGNVILHTADFGSVMRFGGDATGQSNGRYRVVNNSIVRRNSNNDTPTVFRLFDGIESLEFHNNVIWREGTSSLTLVRAVEAVWTQGARVTGSNNWIKSGFVLNPSNLPNTISGTFSGSDPGFANLAGYDLAPSPASPLLDAGTNSTVTAPDYHFANPLFPPIRHPPQRALIAPGTAASRVANGAIDIGAYEQLDLAILFGDSFED
;
A
#
# COMPACT_ATOMS: atom_id res chain seq x y z
N MET A 1 55.85 22.90 -46.26
CA MET A 1 55.29 23.74 -45.18
C MET A 1 53.81 23.35 -45.02
N ASN A 2 53.54 22.38 -44.16
CA ASN A 2 52.17 21.95 -43.86
C ASN A 2 51.67 22.71 -42.66
N ARG A 3 50.57 23.48 -42.84
CA ARG A 3 49.87 24.17 -41.76
C ARG A 3 48.82 23.21 -41.17
N ILE A 4 48.97 22.90 -39.87
CA ILE A 4 48.01 22.16 -39.07
C ILE A 4 46.91 23.17 -38.61
N PRO A 5 45.63 22.94 -38.85
CA PRO A 5 44.59 23.80 -38.31
C PRO A 5 44.39 23.50 -36.83
N SER A 6 44.54 24.53 -35.99
CA SER A 6 44.21 24.47 -34.58
C SER A 6 42.68 24.33 -34.41
N ALA A 7 42.19 23.18 -33.98
CA ALA A 7 40.81 22.99 -33.56
C ALA A 7 40.61 23.63 -32.16
N LEU A 8 39.78 24.64 -32.10
CA LEU A 8 39.35 25.28 -30.88
C LEU A 8 38.32 24.36 -30.18
N LEU A 9 38.74 23.70 -29.11
CA LEU A 9 37.86 22.86 -28.28
C LEU A 9 37.01 23.79 -27.41
N LEU A 10 35.72 23.97 -27.78
CA LEU A 10 34.75 24.70 -26.99
C LEU A 10 34.29 23.78 -25.84
N VAL A 11 34.83 23.98 -24.66
CA VAL A 11 34.34 23.31 -23.43
C VAL A 11 33.08 24.06 -22.99
N LEU A 12 31.92 23.49 -23.31
CA LEU A 12 30.67 23.90 -22.70
C LEU A 12 30.68 23.47 -21.20
N LEU A 13 30.98 24.41 -20.33
CA LEU A 13 30.71 24.23 -18.91
C LEU A 13 29.18 24.25 -18.75
N ALA A 14 28.59 23.08 -18.60
CA ALA A 14 27.21 22.96 -18.11
C ALA A 14 27.23 23.48 -16.66
N THR A 15 26.80 24.70 -16.42
CA THR A 15 26.47 25.18 -15.08
C THR A 15 25.21 24.41 -14.66
N GLY A 16 25.38 23.33 -13.91
CA GLY A 16 24.27 22.69 -13.25
C GLY A 16 23.53 23.73 -12.44
N ALA A 17 22.22 23.86 -12.62
CA ALA A 17 21.39 24.69 -11.76
C ALA A 17 21.63 24.24 -10.32
N GLN A 18 21.95 25.17 -9.45
CA GLN A 18 22.13 24.87 -8.02
C GLN A 18 20.74 24.69 -7.42
N ALA A 19 20.52 23.61 -6.67
CA ALA A 19 19.28 23.36 -5.95
C ALA A 19 18.91 24.56 -5.07
N ALA A 20 17.65 24.99 -5.16
CA ALA A 20 17.12 26.13 -4.43
C ALA A 20 16.15 25.68 -3.34
N THR A 21 15.95 26.52 -2.33
CA THR A 21 14.92 26.33 -1.31
C THR A 21 13.90 27.46 -1.38
N TYR A 22 12.62 27.08 -1.53
CA TYR A 22 11.50 28.02 -1.66
C TYR A 22 10.59 27.93 -0.43
N PRO A 23 10.64 28.92 0.49
CA PRO A 23 9.72 28.96 1.61
C PRO A 23 8.33 29.44 1.18
N VAL A 24 7.29 28.69 1.60
CA VAL A 24 5.88 28.97 1.33
C VAL A 24 5.12 29.13 2.63
N GLY A 25 4.31 30.17 2.74
CA GLY A 25 3.52 30.42 3.95
C GLY A 25 2.89 31.80 3.99
N PRO A 26 1.95 32.10 4.91
CA PRO A 26 1.19 33.35 4.92
C PRO A 26 2.03 34.60 4.98
N THR A 27 3.26 34.53 5.50
CA THR A 27 4.21 35.66 5.63
C THR A 27 5.40 35.54 4.69
N ARG A 28 5.39 34.55 3.78
CA ARG A 28 6.45 34.31 2.81
C ARG A 28 6.17 35.01 1.48
N ALA A 29 7.17 35.03 0.59
CA ALA A 29 7.02 35.58 -0.76
C ALA A 29 5.91 34.87 -1.55
N HIS A 30 5.80 33.55 -1.37
CA HIS A 30 4.72 32.73 -1.91
C HIS A 30 3.81 32.31 -0.77
N VAL A 31 2.56 32.77 -0.76
CA VAL A 31 1.64 32.51 0.35
C VAL A 31 1.03 31.11 0.34
N ASN A 32 1.10 30.42 -0.79
CA ASN A 32 0.66 29.04 -0.97
C ASN A 32 1.36 28.38 -2.17
N LEU A 33 1.18 27.06 -2.33
CA LEU A 33 1.79 26.26 -3.40
C LEU A 33 1.35 26.70 -4.80
N SER A 34 0.07 27.04 -5.00
CA SER A 34 -0.42 27.47 -6.32
C SER A 34 0.27 28.74 -6.80
N GLN A 35 0.59 29.66 -5.88
CA GLN A 35 1.35 30.86 -6.21
C GLN A 35 2.80 30.55 -6.57
N LEU A 36 3.43 29.60 -5.86
CA LEU A 36 4.78 29.17 -6.16
C LEU A 36 4.85 28.57 -7.56
N PHE A 37 4.03 27.56 -7.86
CA PHE A 37 4.02 26.86 -9.15
C PHE A 37 3.65 27.77 -10.35
N ALA A 38 2.94 28.87 -10.09
CA ALA A 38 2.66 29.87 -11.11
C ALA A 38 3.85 30.82 -11.39
N ALA A 39 4.82 30.87 -10.50
CA ALA A 39 5.92 31.85 -10.55
C ALA A 39 7.30 31.20 -10.81
N VAL A 40 7.44 29.91 -10.56
CA VAL A 40 8.72 29.21 -10.56
C VAL A 40 8.53 27.84 -11.23
N ASP A 41 9.36 27.52 -12.21
CA ASP A 41 9.53 26.16 -12.73
C ASP A 41 10.58 25.46 -11.86
N LEU A 42 10.14 24.49 -11.05
CA LEU A 42 11.02 23.75 -10.14
C LEU A 42 11.93 22.78 -10.89
N GLN A 43 13.12 22.59 -10.36
CA GLN A 43 14.12 21.70 -10.95
C GLN A 43 14.54 20.59 -9.97
N GLY A 44 15.05 19.50 -10.49
CA GLY A 44 15.57 18.40 -9.66
C GLY A 44 16.54 18.89 -8.58
N GLY A 45 16.29 18.49 -7.33
CA GLY A 45 17.02 18.91 -6.15
C GLY A 45 16.43 20.13 -5.43
N ASP A 46 15.48 20.85 -6.02
CA ASP A 46 14.80 21.97 -5.36
C ASP A 46 13.95 21.48 -4.19
N ILE A 47 13.89 22.32 -3.13
CA ILE A 47 13.13 22.04 -1.92
C ILE A 47 12.09 23.13 -1.74
N VAL A 48 10.84 22.77 -1.59
CA VAL A 48 9.75 23.68 -1.20
C VAL A 48 9.40 23.43 0.25
N GLU A 49 9.63 24.40 1.12
CA GLU A 49 9.31 24.31 2.55
C GLU A 49 8.02 25.05 2.85
N VAL A 50 6.98 24.32 3.27
CA VAL A 50 5.65 24.88 3.55
C VAL A 50 5.44 25.00 5.04
N ASP A 51 5.14 26.22 5.50
CA ASP A 51 4.96 26.52 6.93
C ASP A 51 3.76 25.73 7.50
N GLY A 52 3.98 25.01 8.58
CA GLY A 52 2.96 24.27 9.34
C GLY A 52 2.12 25.14 10.25
N ASN A 53 1.17 24.50 10.96
CA ASN A 53 0.17 25.18 11.79
C ASN A 53 -0.67 26.20 10.99
N VAL A 54 -0.87 25.93 9.71
CA VAL A 54 -1.64 26.74 8.77
C VAL A 54 -2.56 25.80 7.97
N ILE A 55 -3.82 26.21 7.85
CA ILE A 55 -4.76 25.58 6.93
C ILE A 55 -4.72 26.38 5.61
N TYR A 56 -4.32 25.67 4.55
CA TYR A 56 -4.34 26.19 3.19
C TYR A 56 -5.63 25.71 2.51
N ASP A 57 -6.68 26.54 2.56
CA ASP A 57 -7.93 26.25 1.86
C ASP A 57 -7.71 26.34 0.35
N VAL A 58 -7.96 25.24 -0.32
CA VAL A 58 -7.71 25.07 -1.74
C VAL A 58 -9.01 25.28 -2.52
N GLY A 59 -8.98 26.19 -3.45
CA GLY A 59 -10.10 26.44 -4.37
C GLY A 59 -10.20 25.37 -5.49
N THR A 60 -11.27 25.46 -6.28
CA THR A 60 -11.44 24.64 -7.49
C THR A 60 -10.56 25.18 -8.62
N PRO A 61 -9.84 24.32 -9.37
CA PRO A 61 -9.85 22.86 -9.37
C PRO A 61 -9.03 22.20 -8.27
N GLY A 62 -8.07 22.91 -7.64
CA GLY A 62 -7.14 22.38 -6.65
C GLY A 62 -5.72 22.89 -6.87
N ILE A 63 -4.77 22.38 -6.11
CA ILE A 63 -3.34 22.61 -6.32
C ILE A 63 -2.90 21.63 -7.42
N VAL A 64 -2.30 22.15 -8.49
CA VAL A 64 -1.74 21.35 -9.58
C VAL A 64 -0.24 21.61 -9.66
N MET A 65 0.56 20.57 -9.47
CA MET A 65 1.97 20.54 -9.78
C MET A 65 2.11 19.96 -11.19
N GLY A 66 2.63 20.77 -12.12
CA GLY A 66 2.65 20.45 -13.54
C GLY A 66 3.98 19.88 -14.02
N ALA A 67 4.06 19.55 -15.30
CA ALA A 67 5.26 18.98 -15.93
C ALA A 67 6.53 19.85 -15.81
N ALA A 68 6.35 21.17 -15.63
CA ALA A 68 7.47 22.10 -15.44
C ALA A 68 8.10 22.04 -14.04
N ASP A 69 7.45 21.33 -13.10
CA ASP A 69 7.82 21.30 -11.68
C ASP A 69 8.42 19.95 -11.25
N GLY A 70 8.68 19.05 -12.19
CA GLY A 70 9.22 17.71 -11.91
C GLY A 70 10.71 17.69 -11.64
N GLY A 71 11.15 16.64 -10.94
CA GLY A 71 12.56 16.33 -10.71
C GLY A 71 13.18 15.50 -11.82
N GLN A 72 14.21 14.77 -11.45
CA GLN A 72 14.92 13.83 -12.33
C GLN A 72 15.19 12.52 -11.56
N PRO A 73 15.42 11.40 -12.24
CA PRO A 73 15.81 10.16 -11.59
C PRO A 73 16.97 10.35 -10.60
N GLY A 74 16.76 10.00 -9.33
CA GLY A 74 17.77 10.16 -8.27
C GLY A 74 17.98 11.61 -7.80
N ASN A 75 17.28 12.59 -8.35
CA ASN A 75 17.33 13.99 -7.95
C ASN A 75 15.90 14.61 -7.95
N PRO A 76 15.02 14.20 -7.02
CA PRO A 76 13.64 14.64 -6.99
C PRO A 76 13.48 16.11 -6.57
N VAL A 77 12.36 16.70 -6.92
CA VAL A 77 11.84 17.88 -6.22
C VAL A 77 11.24 17.44 -4.89
N ILE A 78 11.50 18.17 -3.82
CA ILE A 78 10.99 17.84 -2.48
C ILE A 78 9.99 18.91 -2.04
N LEU A 79 8.73 18.54 -1.89
CA LEU A 79 7.73 19.33 -1.18
C LEU A 79 7.72 18.88 0.28
N ARG A 80 8.14 19.73 1.20
CA ARG A 80 8.30 19.42 2.62
C ARG A 80 7.43 20.29 3.50
N GLY A 81 6.55 19.66 4.28
CA GLY A 81 5.80 20.31 5.33
C GLY A 81 6.66 20.54 6.57
N ILE A 82 6.85 21.81 6.96
CA ILE A 82 7.60 22.17 8.17
C ILE A 82 6.62 22.24 9.35
N ARG A 83 6.84 21.41 10.36
CA ARG A 83 5.98 21.44 11.56
C ARG A 83 6.24 22.71 12.37
N VAL A 84 5.16 23.45 12.64
CA VAL A 84 5.16 24.61 13.54
C VAL A 84 4.28 24.26 14.75
N ASN A 85 4.82 24.37 15.95
CA ASN A 85 4.16 23.93 17.18
C ASN A 85 3.68 22.46 17.11
N GLY A 86 4.42 21.60 16.42
CA GLY A 86 4.09 20.18 16.20
C GLY A 86 3.05 19.92 15.10
N GLN A 87 2.43 20.94 14.52
CA GLN A 87 1.38 20.81 13.50
C GLN A 87 1.94 20.93 12.09
N ARG A 88 1.42 20.09 11.18
CA ARG A 88 1.72 20.08 9.75
C ARG A 88 1.08 21.26 9.02
N PRO A 89 1.55 21.64 7.82
CA PRO A 89 0.72 22.37 6.87
C PRO A 89 -0.46 21.48 6.44
N HIS A 90 -1.68 22.03 6.50
CA HIS A 90 -2.90 21.34 6.17
C HIS A 90 -3.47 21.87 4.84
N LEU A 91 -3.36 21.07 3.79
CA LEU A 91 -4.00 21.34 2.49
C LEU A 91 -5.44 20.82 2.53
N ARG A 92 -6.45 21.67 2.24
CA ARG A 92 -7.85 21.29 2.43
C ARG A 92 -8.74 21.76 1.28
N GLY A 93 -9.55 20.86 0.73
CA GLY A 93 -10.62 21.21 -0.23
C GLY A 93 -10.21 21.02 -1.69
N GLY A 94 -10.79 21.83 -2.58
CA GLY A 94 -10.62 21.67 -4.04
C GLY A 94 -11.42 20.49 -4.62
N THR A 95 -11.43 20.36 -5.93
CA THR A 95 -11.92 19.13 -6.62
C THR A 95 -10.90 18.01 -6.42
N ASN A 96 -9.63 18.29 -6.64
CA ASN A 96 -8.48 17.52 -6.16
C ASN A 96 -7.73 18.42 -5.19
N THR A 97 -7.43 17.97 -3.95
CA THR A 97 -6.74 18.85 -3.01
C THR A 97 -5.33 19.15 -3.51
N ILE A 98 -4.61 18.12 -3.94
CA ILE A 98 -3.35 18.24 -4.69
C ILE A 98 -3.31 17.23 -5.83
N GLU A 99 -2.81 17.63 -6.96
CA GLU A 99 -2.63 16.82 -8.16
C GLU A 99 -1.18 16.91 -8.66
N PHE A 100 -0.54 15.75 -8.84
CA PHE A 100 0.73 15.62 -9.53
C PHE A 100 0.42 15.27 -10.98
N ARG A 101 0.65 16.22 -11.89
CA ARG A 101 0.30 16.10 -13.30
C ARG A 101 1.55 16.17 -14.18
N LEU A 102 2.07 15.02 -14.58
CA LEU A 102 3.31 14.92 -15.35
C LEU A 102 4.53 15.55 -14.63
N SER A 103 4.42 15.73 -13.32
CA SER A 103 5.50 16.22 -12.45
C SER A 103 6.23 15.03 -11.84
N ASP A 104 7.06 14.37 -12.63
CA ASP A 104 7.76 13.16 -12.23
C ASP A 104 8.83 13.43 -11.17
N HIS A 105 9.21 12.37 -10.43
CA HIS A 105 10.28 12.42 -9.44
C HIS A 105 10.06 13.47 -8.35
N VAL A 106 8.97 13.35 -7.60
CA VAL A 106 8.62 14.26 -6.51
C VAL A 106 8.49 13.51 -5.18
N VAL A 107 9.06 14.08 -4.13
CA VAL A 107 8.83 13.66 -2.75
C VAL A 107 7.89 14.67 -2.08
N PHE A 108 6.73 14.20 -1.67
CA PHE A 108 5.73 14.95 -0.92
C PHE A 108 5.70 14.44 0.53
N GLU A 109 6.24 15.21 1.47
CA GLU A 109 6.45 14.73 2.84
C GLU A 109 5.98 15.72 3.92
N GLY A 110 5.40 15.18 4.99
CA GLY A 110 5.08 15.95 6.19
C GLY A 110 3.79 16.76 6.12
N PHE A 111 2.87 16.47 5.22
CA PHE A 111 1.61 17.21 5.03
C PHE A 111 0.41 16.52 5.69
N GLU A 112 -0.56 17.35 6.08
CA GLU A 112 -1.93 16.97 6.32
C GLU A 112 -2.76 17.33 5.08
N VAL A 113 -3.59 16.40 4.59
CA VAL A 113 -4.41 16.59 3.40
C VAL A 113 -5.83 16.10 3.68
N SER A 114 -6.83 16.95 3.44
CA SER A 114 -8.23 16.55 3.60
C SER A 114 -9.13 17.14 2.51
N GLY A 115 -10.31 16.53 2.36
CA GLY A 115 -11.34 17.03 1.47
C GLY A 115 -12.28 18.02 2.13
N THR A 116 -13.25 18.49 1.36
CA THR A 116 -14.41 19.25 1.82
C THR A 116 -15.68 18.81 1.11
N GLY A 117 -16.83 19.14 1.69
CA GLY A 117 -18.14 18.83 1.11
C GLY A 117 -18.61 17.41 1.45
N ASN A 118 -19.39 16.81 0.57
CA ASN A 118 -20.03 15.52 0.77
C ASN A 118 -19.68 14.53 -0.37
N THR A 119 -20.17 13.31 -0.27
CA THR A 119 -19.91 12.24 -1.22
C THR A 119 -20.41 12.49 -2.65
N SER A 120 -21.30 13.46 -2.87
CA SER A 120 -21.84 13.77 -4.19
C SER A 120 -21.14 14.95 -4.88
N THR A 121 -20.81 16.00 -4.12
CA THR A 121 -20.33 17.29 -4.66
C THR A 121 -19.01 17.76 -4.06
N GLY A 122 -18.51 17.05 -3.05
CA GLY A 122 -17.26 17.40 -2.37
C GLY A 122 -16.01 17.05 -3.15
N THR A 123 -14.87 17.17 -2.48
CA THR A 123 -13.56 16.79 -3.01
C THR A 123 -13.63 15.38 -3.61
N PHE A 124 -13.17 15.28 -4.85
CA PHE A 124 -13.19 14.00 -5.58
C PHE A 124 -11.99 13.15 -5.21
N ARG A 125 -10.81 13.78 -5.07
CA ARG A 125 -9.56 13.13 -4.67
C ARG A 125 -8.80 14.04 -3.71
N CYS A 126 -8.39 13.53 -2.57
CA CYS A 126 -7.46 14.29 -1.74
C CYS A 126 -6.08 14.38 -2.41
N ILE A 127 -5.57 13.27 -2.92
CA ILE A 127 -4.36 13.25 -3.74
C ILE A 127 -4.68 12.59 -5.08
N TYR A 128 -4.32 13.26 -6.17
CA TYR A 128 -4.47 12.74 -7.50
C TYR A 128 -3.12 12.57 -8.18
N HIS A 129 -2.81 11.34 -8.57
CA HIS A 129 -1.52 10.94 -9.10
C HIS A 129 -1.64 10.66 -10.61
N HIS A 130 -1.00 11.50 -11.40
CA HIS A 130 -0.83 11.43 -12.85
C HIS A 130 0.64 11.72 -13.21
N ALA A 131 1.57 11.05 -12.57
CA ALA A 131 2.99 11.27 -12.74
C ALA A 131 3.76 9.98 -12.46
N HIS A 132 5.06 10.00 -12.58
CA HIS A 132 5.91 8.84 -12.32
C HIS A 132 6.91 9.11 -11.20
N ASP A 133 7.23 8.07 -10.41
CA ASP A 133 8.19 8.11 -9.30
C ASP A 133 7.84 9.16 -8.25
N ILE A 134 6.62 9.08 -7.75
CA ILE A 134 6.13 9.92 -6.66
C ILE A 134 6.29 9.19 -5.32
N VAL A 135 6.76 9.93 -4.32
CA VAL A 135 6.86 9.45 -2.93
C VAL A 135 5.95 10.30 -2.05
N ILE A 136 5.00 9.67 -1.37
CA ILE A 136 4.19 10.28 -0.30
C ILE A 136 4.70 9.72 1.01
N ARG A 137 5.25 10.59 1.86
CA ARG A 137 5.88 10.20 3.13
C ARG A 137 5.42 11.06 4.29
N ASP A 138 5.24 10.48 5.48
CA ASP A 138 4.77 11.20 6.67
C ASP A 138 3.48 11.99 6.39
N GLY A 139 2.60 11.40 5.56
CA GLY A 139 1.31 11.97 5.18
C GLY A 139 0.22 11.68 6.22
N TYR A 140 -0.67 12.66 6.44
CA TYR A 140 -1.87 12.50 7.24
C TYR A 140 -3.07 12.85 6.36
N ILE A 141 -3.67 11.82 5.73
CA ILE A 141 -4.66 11.96 4.65
C ILE A 141 -6.00 11.49 5.17
N HIS A 142 -6.98 12.38 5.27
CA HIS A 142 -8.23 12.03 5.92
C HIS A 142 -9.43 12.86 5.45
N ASP A 143 -10.61 12.44 5.89
CA ASP A 143 -11.87 13.13 5.60
C ASP A 143 -12.04 13.42 4.11
N CYS A 144 -11.76 12.40 3.28
CA CYS A 144 -11.88 12.49 1.84
C CYS A 144 -13.24 11.94 1.39
N PRO A 145 -14.18 12.80 0.94
CA PRO A 145 -15.56 12.38 0.62
C PRO A 145 -15.64 11.27 -0.42
N ARG A 146 -14.62 11.14 -1.25
CA ARG A 146 -14.49 10.08 -2.25
C ARG A 146 -13.13 9.40 -2.11
N HIS A 147 -12.19 9.57 -3.04
CA HIS A 147 -10.89 8.92 -2.91
C HIS A 147 -9.93 9.67 -1.97
N GLY A 148 -9.23 8.94 -1.12
CA GLY A 148 -8.08 9.47 -0.42
C GLY A 148 -6.92 9.71 -1.39
N ILE A 149 -6.43 8.64 -2.02
CA ILE A 149 -5.43 8.70 -3.10
C ILE A 149 -6.03 8.02 -4.33
N LEU A 150 -5.91 8.64 -5.50
CA LEU A 150 -6.21 8.03 -6.79
C LEU A 150 -5.02 8.17 -7.73
N GLY A 151 -4.48 7.06 -8.23
CA GLY A 151 -3.64 6.98 -9.41
C GLY A 151 -4.51 6.58 -10.60
N ALA A 152 -4.51 7.39 -11.64
CA ALA A 152 -5.24 7.08 -12.86
C ALA A 152 -4.46 6.08 -13.72
N ASP A 153 -5.17 5.44 -14.65
CA ASP A 153 -4.60 4.61 -15.69
C ASP A 153 -4.01 5.41 -16.88
N ASN A 154 -3.92 6.72 -16.73
CA ASN A 154 -3.37 7.64 -17.72
C ASN A 154 -2.22 8.45 -17.10
N ASP A 155 -1.03 8.31 -17.64
CA ASP A 155 0.21 8.94 -17.19
C ASP A 155 0.60 8.63 -15.71
N SER A 156 -0.03 7.65 -15.06
CA SER A 156 0.37 7.21 -13.71
C SER A 156 1.46 6.15 -13.78
N GLY A 157 2.59 6.45 -13.18
CA GLY A 157 3.70 5.51 -13.03
C GLY A 157 3.85 5.04 -11.57
N SER A 158 5.09 4.81 -11.16
CA SER A 158 5.39 4.32 -9.82
C SER A 158 4.97 5.30 -8.73
N LEU A 159 4.40 4.73 -7.64
CA LEU A 159 4.00 5.45 -6.43
C LEU A 159 4.49 4.70 -5.19
N LEU A 160 5.22 5.39 -4.32
CA LEU A 160 5.54 4.94 -2.98
C LEU A 160 4.73 5.74 -1.95
N VAL A 161 3.97 5.04 -1.11
CA VAL A 161 3.32 5.62 0.07
C VAL A 161 3.91 4.97 1.31
N GLU A 162 4.49 5.77 2.18
CA GLU A 162 5.14 5.22 3.36
C GLU A 162 5.01 6.10 4.61
N TYR A 163 5.03 5.48 5.79
CA TYR A 163 4.93 6.20 7.05
C TYR A 163 3.76 7.18 7.06
N SER A 164 2.62 6.75 6.54
CA SER A 164 1.45 7.62 6.36
C SER A 164 0.23 7.03 7.05
N GLU A 165 -0.67 7.90 7.49
CA GLU A 165 -2.00 7.51 7.97
C GLU A 165 -3.05 7.99 6.98
N ILE A 166 -3.93 7.05 6.56
CA ILE A 166 -4.98 7.32 5.57
C ILE A 166 -6.27 6.75 6.11
N TYR A 167 -7.27 7.60 6.32
CA TYR A 167 -8.51 7.15 6.92
C TYR A 167 -9.71 8.01 6.55
N ASN A 168 -10.90 7.52 6.91
CA ASN A 168 -12.18 8.21 6.68
C ASN A 168 -12.30 8.70 5.23
N ALA A 169 -12.01 7.78 4.29
CA ALA A 169 -11.97 8.06 2.87
C ALA A 169 -12.63 6.92 2.09
N GLY A 170 -13.47 7.26 1.11
CA GLY A 170 -14.20 6.28 0.31
C GLY A 170 -15.72 6.44 0.39
N SER A 171 -16.41 6.13 -0.70
CA SER A 171 -17.86 6.20 -0.76
C SER A 171 -18.46 5.41 -1.91
N GLY A 172 -19.70 4.90 -1.71
CA GLY A 172 -20.52 4.35 -2.78
C GLY A 172 -19.99 3.10 -3.48
N GLY A 173 -19.02 2.40 -2.90
CA GLY A 173 -18.45 1.17 -3.47
C GLY A 173 -17.49 1.38 -4.64
N SER A 174 -17.45 2.57 -5.22
CA SER A 174 -16.54 2.91 -6.34
C SER A 174 -15.41 3.87 -5.97
N HIS A 175 -15.46 4.46 -4.79
CA HIS A 175 -14.41 5.33 -4.27
C HIS A 175 -13.77 4.67 -3.04
N HIS A 176 -12.46 4.68 -2.97
CA HIS A 176 -11.66 3.88 -2.05
C HIS A 176 -10.70 4.78 -1.25
N ALA A 177 -10.19 4.31 -0.12
CA ALA A 177 -9.16 5.07 0.60
C ALA A 177 -7.90 5.22 -0.28
N ILE A 178 -7.49 4.14 -0.95
CA ILE A 178 -6.47 4.18 -2.01
C ILE A 178 -7.02 3.44 -3.23
N TYR A 179 -7.00 4.09 -4.39
CA TYR A 179 -7.19 3.44 -5.67
C TYR A 179 -6.00 3.75 -6.56
N MET A 180 -5.25 2.73 -6.94
CA MET A 180 -4.09 2.88 -7.82
C MET A 180 -4.31 2.13 -9.12
N ALA A 181 -4.02 2.77 -10.23
CA ALA A 181 -3.81 2.16 -11.52
C ALA A 181 -2.48 2.68 -12.08
N THR A 182 -1.84 1.92 -12.96
CA THR A 182 -0.63 2.33 -13.68
C THR A 182 -0.91 2.37 -15.17
N ASP A 183 -0.24 3.28 -15.84
CA ASP A 183 -0.21 3.35 -17.30
C ASP A 183 0.98 2.51 -17.80
N GLU A 184 0.71 1.27 -18.18
CA GLU A 184 1.73 0.32 -18.60
C GLU A 184 2.37 0.69 -19.95
N VAL A 185 1.74 1.59 -20.71
CA VAL A 185 2.25 2.07 -21.97
C VAL A 185 3.21 3.23 -21.77
N ALA A 186 2.82 4.21 -20.96
CA ALA A 186 3.66 5.37 -20.66
C ALA A 186 4.81 5.00 -19.70
N HIS A 187 4.53 4.16 -18.69
CA HIS A 187 5.46 3.83 -17.61
C HIS A 187 5.54 2.32 -17.35
N PRO A 188 6.03 1.52 -18.31
CA PRO A 188 6.11 0.06 -18.16
C PRO A 188 7.00 -0.33 -16.97
N GLY A 189 6.59 -1.36 -16.22
CA GLY A 189 7.30 -1.85 -15.04
C GLY A 189 7.05 -1.03 -13.78
N SER A 190 6.01 -0.21 -13.76
CA SER A 190 5.65 0.63 -12.61
C SER A 190 5.27 -0.19 -11.39
N VAL A 191 5.60 0.35 -10.22
CA VAL A 191 5.35 -0.29 -8.91
C VAL A 191 4.52 0.63 -8.03
N PHE A 192 3.41 0.09 -7.54
CA PHE A 192 2.73 0.66 -6.38
C PHE A 192 3.26 0.01 -5.11
N ARG A 193 3.93 0.78 -4.26
CA ARG A 193 4.40 0.31 -2.95
C ARG A 193 3.72 1.09 -1.83
N LEU A 194 3.14 0.34 -0.89
CA LEU A 194 2.63 0.87 0.38
C LEU A 194 3.37 0.19 1.53
N GLN A 195 4.01 0.97 2.39
CA GLN A 195 4.77 0.39 3.50
C GLN A 195 4.75 1.23 4.78
N TYR A 196 4.87 0.57 5.93
CA TYR A 196 4.96 1.20 7.25
C TYR A 196 3.81 2.18 7.56
N SER A 197 2.66 1.94 6.99
CA SER A 197 1.53 2.87 7.02
C SER A 197 0.35 2.29 7.80
N TYR A 198 -0.48 3.17 8.32
CA TYR A 198 -1.75 2.83 8.95
C TYR A 198 -2.87 3.29 8.02
N VAL A 199 -3.61 2.35 7.43
CA VAL A 199 -4.74 2.65 6.54
C VAL A 199 -5.99 2.05 7.15
N HIS A 200 -7.02 2.90 7.37
CA HIS A 200 -8.21 2.44 8.06
C HIS A 200 -9.47 3.21 7.67
N ASP A 201 -10.64 2.63 7.99
CA ASP A 201 -11.96 3.25 7.80
C ASP A 201 -12.20 3.78 6.38
N SER A 202 -12.46 2.86 5.43
CA SER A 202 -12.73 3.20 4.03
C SER A 202 -14.18 3.68 3.79
N GLN A 203 -14.71 4.46 4.73
CA GLN A 203 -16.07 4.97 4.70
C GLN A 203 -16.11 6.40 5.25
N PHE A 204 -16.25 7.39 4.36
CA PHE A 204 -16.28 8.80 4.74
C PHE A 204 -17.47 9.18 5.65
N ASP A 205 -18.60 8.56 5.43
CA ASP A 205 -19.82 8.78 6.22
C ASP A 205 -20.38 7.43 6.67
N ALA A 206 -20.40 7.19 7.97
CA ALA A 206 -20.87 5.94 8.57
C ALA A 206 -22.35 5.61 8.24
N GLY A 207 -23.13 6.55 7.74
CA GLY A 207 -24.50 6.33 7.26
C GLY A 207 -24.60 5.90 5.79
N LEU A 208 -23.49 5.91 5.03
CA LEU A 208 -23.46 5.62 3.61
C LEU A 208 -22.54 4.42 3.32
N GLN A 209 -22.61 3.92 2.10
CA GLN A 209 -21.66 2.89 1.64
C GLN A 209 -20.26 3.47 1.52
N GLY A 210 -19.27 2.73 2.00
CA GLY A 210 -17.86 2.99 1.81
C GLY A 210 -17.28 2.29 0.58
N GLY A 211 -15.96 2.22 0.53
CA GLY A 211 -15.19 1.53 -0.50
C GLY A 211 -14.32 0.40 0.05
N ASN A 212 -13.32 -0.02 -0.73
CA ASN A 212 -12.22 -0.85 -0.24
C ASN A 212 -11.19 0.03 0.46
N LEU A 213 -10.35 -0.54 1.32
CA LEU A 213 -9.19 0.20 1.79
C LEU A 213 -8.23 0.45 0.62
N ILE A 214 -7.82 -0.62 -0.04
CA ILE A 214 -6.89 -0.54 -1.17
C ILE A 214 -7.51 -1.29 -2.34
N LYS A 215 -7.72 -0.59 -3.44
CA LYS A 215 -7.98 -1.17 -4.75
C LYS A 215 -6.79 -0.86 -5.65
N SER A 216 -6.25 -1.86 -6.31
CA SER A 216 -5.14 -1.65 -7.23
C SER A 216 -5.30 -2.40 -8.53
N ARG A 217 -4.94 -1.71 -9.60
CA ARG A 217 -4.75 -2.16 -10.97
C ARG A 217 -3.32 -1.91 -11.44
N ALA A 218 -2.39 -1.72 -10.51
CA ALA A 218 -0.99 -1.52 -10.85
C ALA A 218 -0.38 -2.81 -11.39
N GLU A 219 0.56 -2.68 -12.29
CA GLU A 219 1.32 -3.79 -12.88
C GLU A 219 2.07 -4.60 -11.82
N ARG A 220 2.57 -3.92 -10.77
CA ARG A 220 3.16 -4.56 -9.59
C ARG A 220 2.71 -3.86 -8.31
N ASN A 221 2.26 -4.67 -7.33
CA ASN A 221 1.91 -4.20 -6.00
C ASN A 221 2.88 -4.75 -4.96
N GLU A 222 3.38 -3.88 -4.08
CA GLU A 222 4.23 -4.21 -2.95
C GLU A 222 3.63 -3.63 -1.67
N ILE A 223 2.90 -4.47 -0.93
CA ILE A 223 2.17 -4.07 0.27
C ILE A 223 2.91 -4.64 1.48
N TYR A 224 3.75 -3.82 2.12
CA TYR A 224 4.73 -4.27 3.09
C TYR A 224 4.58 -3.63 4.46
N TYR A 225 4.47 -4.44 5.51
CA TYR A 225 4.57 -3.95 6.88
C TYR A 225 3.57 -2.85 7.23
N ASN A 226 2.30 -3.01 6.86
CA ASN A 226 1.25 -2.05 7.15
C ASN A 226 0.29 -2.58 8.21
N TRP A 227 -0.46 -1.66 8.83
CA TRP A 227 -1.68 -1.99 9.54
C TRP A 227 -2.87 -1.55 8.69
N LEU A 228 -3.71 -2.50 8.28
CA LEU A 228 -4.85 -2.32 7.41
C LEU A 228 -6.11 -2.77 8.14
N GLU A 229 -7.11 -1.89 8.33
CA GLU A 229 -8.34 -2.27 9.04
C GLU A 229 -9.56 -1.45 8.60
N GLY A 230 -10.76 -1.99 8.88
CA GLY A 230 -12.00 -1.23 8.75
C GLY A 230 -12.42 -0.94 7.33
N ALA A 231 -12.11 -1.82 6.38
CA ALA A 231 -12.68 -1.74 5.05
C ALA A 231 -14.19 -1.92 5.09
N TYR A 232 -14.93 -1.15 4.29
CA TYR A 232 -16.36 -1.39 4.10
C TYR A 232 -16.60 -2.68 3.30
N TYR A 233 -15.76 -2.97 2.27
CA TYR A 233 -15.82 -4.19 1.46
C TYR A 233 -14.60 -5.10 1.64
N HIS A 234 -13.45 -4.71 1.11
CA HIS A 234 -12.21 -5.49 1.11
C HIS A 234 -11.06 -4.65 1.65
N GLU A 235 -10.21 -5.24 2.46
CA GLU A 235 -8.96 -4.59 2.81
C GLU A 235 -8.05 -4.46 1.59
N LEU A 236 -7.98 -5.53 0.77
CA LEU A 236 -7.24 -5.52 -0.48
C LEU A 236 -8.11 -6.04 -1.63
N GLU A 237 -8.24 -5.23 -2.67
CA GLU A 237 -8.78 -5.64 -3.97
C GLU A 237 -7.69 -5.44 -5.02
N LEU A 238 -7.00 -6.51 -5.38
CA LEU A 238 -5.87 -6.53 -6.30
C LEU A 238 -6.32 -7.21 -7.59
N ILE A 239 -6.47 -6.42 -8.62
CA ILE A 239 -7.07 -6.80 -9.88
C ILE A 239 -6.21 -6.27 -11.02
N GLY A 240 -6.05 -7.02 -12.06
CA GLY A 240 -5.15 -6.67 -13.17
C GLY A 240 -5.42 -5.30 -13.78
N PRO A 241 -4.46 -4.80 -14.56
CA PRO A 241 -4.57 -3.55 -15.29
C PRO A 241 -5.86 -3.42 -16.10
N ASP A 242 -6.36 -2.21 -16.23
CA ASP A 242 -7.55 -1.93 -17.02
C ASP A 242 -7.21 -1.98 -18.51
N PRO A 243 -7.97 -2.69 -19.36
CA PRO A 243 -7.75 -2.70 -20.81
C PRO A 243 -7.76 -1.30 -21.45
N SER A 244 -8.39 -0.32 -20.82
CA SER A 244 -8.36 1.08 -21.26
C SER A 244 -6.99 1.73 -21.21
N GLY A 245 -6.06 1.21 -20.39
CA GLY A 245 -4.66 1.66 -20.34
C GLY A 245 -3.80 1.28 -21.56
N GLY A 246 -4.40 0.71 -22.61
CA GLY A 246 -3.73 0.40 -23.86
C GLY A 246 -3.18 -1.01 -23.99
N ILE A 247 -3.17 -1.81 -22.96
CA ILE A 247 -2.83 -3.23 -23.02
C ILE A 247 -4.11 -4.05 -23.19
N PRO A 248 -4.21 -4.92 -24.23
CA PRO A 248 -5.37 -5.77 -24.42
C PRO A 248 -5.65 -6.65 -23.21
N GLU A 249 -6.94 -6.86 -22.92
CA GLU A 249 -7.40 -7.76 -21.89
C GLU A 249 -6.71 -9.13 -21.96
N GLY A 250 -6.30 -9.66 -20.82
CA GLY A 250 -5.62 -10.95 -20.73
C GLY A 250 -4.15 -10.96 -21.12
N GLN A 251 -3.57 -9.80 -21.49
CA GLN A 251 -2.14 -9.67 -21.76
C GLN A 251 -1.38 -8.94 -20.66
N ALA A 252 -2.05 -8.05 -19.93
CA ALA A 252 -1.47 -7.40 -18.78
C ALA A 252 -1.36 -8.34 -17.60
N ARG A 253 -0.23 -8.32 -16.91
CA ARG A 253 0.02 -9.10 -15.71
C ARG A 253 0.12 -8.18 -14.52
N GLU A 254 -0.46 -8.62 -13.42
CA GLU A 254 -0.26 -8.04 -12.11
C GLU A 254 0.55 -9.00 -11.25
N ASP A 255 1.60 -8.52 -10.60
CA ASP A 255 2.31 -9.24 -9.56
C ASP A 255 2.08 -8.54 -8.22
N SER A 256 1.50 -9.24 -7.25
CA SER A 256 1.20 -8.66 -5.94
C SER A 256 1.92 -9.39 -4.82
N ASP A 257 2.78 -8.68 -4.08
CA ASP A 257 3.52 -9.17 -2.93
C ASP A 257 3.02 -8.50 -1.64
N VAL A 258 2.35 -9.27 -0.79
CA VAL A 258 1.71 -8.81 0.45
C VAL A 258 2.45 -9.42 1.64
N VAL A 259 3.33 -8.67 2.30
CA VAL A 259 4.28 -9.24 3.27
C VAL A 259 4.32 -8.46 4.58
N GLY A 260 4.19 -9.19 5.70
CA GLY A 260 4.43 -8.65 7.03
C GLY A 260 3.37 -7.66 7.51
N ASN A 261 2.15 -7.70 6.99
CA ASN A 261 1.08 -6.78 7.37
C ASN A 261 0.19 -7.36 8.47
N VAL A 262 -0.42 -6.48 9.26
CA VAL A 262 -1.65 -6.78 9.98
C VAL A 262 -2.83 -6.39 9.10
N ILE A 263 -3.76 -7.32 8.88
CA ILE A 263 -4.95 -7.13 8.07
C ILE A 263 -6.17 -7.53 8.90
N LEU A 264 -6.91 -6.52 9.34
CA LEU A 264 -8.00 -6.68 10.30
C LEU A 264 -9.34 -6.35 9.66
N HIS A 265 -10.11 -7.39 9.34
CA HIS A 265 -11.44 -7.26 8.75
C HIS A 265 -12.50 -7.19 9.84
N THR A 266 -13.21 -6.07 9.92
CA THR A 266 -14.24 -5.82 10.94
C THR A 266 -15.65 -5.73 10.35
N ALA A 267 -15.80 -5.61 9.03
CA ALA A 267 -17.09 -5.51 8.37
C ALA A 267 -17.88 -6.83 8.42
N ASP A 268 -19.20 -6.73 8.37
CA ASP A 268 -20.12 -7.88 8.30
C ASP A 268 -20.10 -8.58 6.94
N PHE A 269 -19.53 -7.95 5.94
CA PHE A 269 -19.70 -8.28 4.53
C PHE A 269 -18.36 -8.12 3.80
N GLY A 270 -18.19 -8.85 2.70
CA GLY A 270 -17.00 -8.81 1.89
C GLY A 270 -16.00 -9.93 2.19
N SER A 271 -14.93 -9.96 1.44
CA SER A 271 -13.77 -10.82 1.65
C SER A 271 -12.63 -9.97 2.20
N VAL A 272 -11.70 -10.57 2.93
CA VAL A 272 -10.50 -9.83 3.35
C VAL A 272 -9.72 -9.38 2.12
N MET A 273 -9.45 -10.30 1.20
CA MET A 273 -8.74 -10.02 -0.05
C MET A 273 -9.53 -10.55 -1.26
N ARG A 274 -9.49 -9.78 -2.34
CA ARG A 274 -10.03 -10.17 -3.65
C ARG A 274 -8.92 -10.08 -4.69
N PHE A 275 -8.76 -11.15 -5.46
CA PHE A 275 -7.74 -11.27 -6.49
C PHE A 275 -8.33 -11.56 -7.85
N GLY A 276 -7.90 -10.78 -8.83
CA GLY A 276 -8.37 -10.88 -10.20
C GLY A 276 -9.82 -10.44 -10.39
N GLY A 277 -10.25 -10.46 -11.64
CA GLY A 277 -11.64 -10.28 -12.06
C GLY A 277 -12.31 -8.97 -11.65
N ASP A 278 -12.53 -8.09 -12.60
CA ASP A 278 -13.43 -6.95 -12.48
C ASP A 278 -14.27 -6.88 -13.75
N ALA A 279 -15.23 -5.97 -13.83
CA ALA A 279 -16.08 -5.79 -15.00
C ALA A 279 -15.30 -5.48 -16.30
N THR A 280 -14.05 -5.07 -16.19
CA THR A 280 -13.19 -4.62 -17.30
C THR A 280 -12.18 -5.68 -17.77
N GLY A 281 -12.09 -6.85 -17.13
CA GLY A 281 -11.19 -7.91 -17.57
C GLY A 281 -10.75 -8.86 -16.47
N GLN A 282 -9.98 -9.85 -16.87
CA GLN A 282 -9.38 -10.85 -15.96
C GLN A 282 -7.90 -10.55 -15.78
N SER A 283 -7.42 -10.64 -14.55
CA SER A 283 -6.01 -10.58 -14.25
C SER A 283 -5.30 -11.87 -14.66
N ASN A 284 -4.11 -11.74 -15.23
CA ASN A 284 -3.13 -12.83 -15.32
C ASN A 284 -2.15 -12.77 -14.14
N GLY A 285 -2.60 -12.25 -12.99
CA GLY A 285 -1.77 -11.92 -11.86
C GLY A 285 -1.26 -13.11 -11.06
N ARG A 286 -0.11 -12.92 -10.44
CA ARG A 286 0.47 -13.79 -9.43
C ARG A 286 0.40 -13.07 -8.08
N TYR A 287 -0.21 -13.72 -7.11
CA TYR A 287 -0.48 -13.15 -5.80
C TYR A 287 0.29 -13.93 -4.74
N ARG A 288 1.09 -13.22 -3.97
CA ARG A 288 1.90 -13.77 -2.91
C ARG A 288 1.57 -13.10 -1.57
N VAL A 289 1.25 -13.90 -0.54
CA VAL A 289 0.81 -13.44 0.77
C VAL A 289 1.64 -14.14 1.83
N VAL A 290 2.56 -13.42 2.50
CA VAL A 290 3.57 -14.05 3.36
C VAL A 290 3.75 -13.31 4.68
N ASN A 291 3.80 -14.08 5.77
CA ASN A 291 4.01 -13.55 7.12
C ASN A 291 3.04 -12.42 7.50
N ASN A 292 1.76 -12.52 7.15
CA ASN A 292 0.75 -11.57 7.60
C ASN A 292 -0.06 -12.11 8.77
N SER A 293 -0.56 -11.20 9.60
CA SER A 293 -1.57 -11.48 10.62
C SER A 293 -2.93 -11.07 10.09
N ILE A 294 -3.70 -12.04 9.58
CA ILE A 294 -5.02 -11.85 8.96
C ILE A 294 -6.08 -12.23 9.97
N VAL A 295 -6.81 -11.23 10.46
CA VAL A 295 -7.75 -11.39 11.56
C VAL A 295 -9.12 -10.87 11.18
N ARG A 296 -10.15 -11.70 11.32
CA ARG A 296 -11.54 -11.27 11.19
C ARG A 296 -12.17 -11.17 12.56
N ARG A 297 -12.58 -9.96 12.94
CA ARG A 297 -13.17 -9.64 14.25
C ARG A 297 -14.68 -9.43 14.23
N ASN A 298 -15.36 -9.93 13.25
CA ASN A 298 -16.80 -9.87 13.24
C ASN A 298 -17.41 -11.22 13.61
N SER A 299 -18.27 -11.25 14.62
CA SER A 299 -19.01 -12.44 15.06
C SER A 299 -20.27 -12.72 14.24
N ASN A 300 -20.74 -11.79 13.42
CA ASN A 300 -21.91 -11.99 12.60
C ASN A 300 -21.69 -13.04 11.52
N ASN A 301 -22.74 -13.78 11.20
CA ASN A 301 -22.69 -15.12 10.63
C ASN A 301 -22.42 -15.23 9.13
N ASP A 302 -21.98 -14.19 8.47
CA ASP A 302 -21.62 -14.36 7.07
C ASP A 302 -20.38 -15.23 6.92
N THR A 303 -20.37 -16.03 5.87
CA THR A 303 -19.26 -16.93 5.57
C THR A 303 -18.05 -16.09 5.18
N PRO A 304 -17.17 -15.77 6.14
CA PRO A 304 -16.07 -14.87 5.86
C PRO A 304 -15.08 -15.57 4.95
N THR A 305 -14.92 -15.02 3.78
CA THR A 305 -13.89 -15.45 2.85
C THR A 305 -12.62 -14.65 3.11
N VAL A 306 -11.48 -15.33 3.21
CA VAL A 306 -10.18 -14.68 3.25
C VAL A 306 -9.74 -14.30 1.85
N PHE A 307 -9.54 -15.30 1.00
CA PHE A 307 -9.10 -15.11 -0.39
C PHE A 307 -10.24 -15.39 -1.36
N ARG A 308 -10.74 -14.36 -2.02
CA ARG A 308 -11.73 -14.48 -3.09
C ARG A 308 -11.01 -14.43 -4.43
N LEU A 309 -11.02 -15.53 -5.18
CA LEU A 309 -10.30 -15.70 -6.45
C LEU A 309 -11.25 -15.70 -7.63
N PHE A 310 -10.85 -15.02 -8.69
CA PHE A 310 -11.48 -15.15 -9.99
C PHE A 310 -10.66 -16.05 -10.91
N ASP A 311 -11.33 -16.71 -11.87
CA ASP A 311 -10.65 -17.51 -12.86
C ASP A 311 -9.75 -16.61 -13.74
N GLY A 312 -8.64 -17.15 -14.24
CA GLY A 312 -7.67 -16.39 -15.04
C GLY A 312 -6.43 -15.95 -14.30
N ILE A 313 -6.42 -15.92 -12.95
CA ILE A 313 -5.17 -15.63 -12.21
C ILE A 313 -4.13 -16.73 -12.49
N GLU A 314 -2.86 -16.38 -12.50
CA GLU A 314 -1.78 -17.36 -12.69
C GLU A 314 -1.53 -18.16 -11.42
N SER A 315 -1.45 -17.53 -10.27
CA SER A 315 -1.22 -18.23 -9.00
C SER A 315 -1.67 -17.42 -7.77
N LEU A 316 -1.96 -18.16 -6.70
CA LEU A 316 -1.98 -17.65 -5.33
C LEU A 316 -1.03 -18.51 -4.50
N GLU A 317 -0.04 -17.89 -3.86
CA GLU A 317 0.79 -18.53 -2.85
C GLU A 317 0.67 -17.80 -1.51
N PHE A 318 0.58 -18.56 -0.40
CA PHE A 318 0.49 -18.01 0.94
C PHE A 318 1.25 -18.84 1.97
N HIS A 319 2.16 -18.18 2.70
CA HIS A 319 3.11 -18.85 3.59
C HIS A 319 3.26 -18.11 4.91
N ASN A 320 3.43 -18.82 6.00
CA ASN A 320 3.70 -18.27 7.32
C ASN A 320 2.65 -17.23 7.79
N ASN A 321 1.41 -17.27 7.30
CA ASN A 321 0.39 -16.36 7.77
C ASN A 321 -0.35 -16.95 8.96
N VAL A 322 -0.72 -16.10 9.92
CA VAL A 322 -1.77 -16.46 10.86
C VAL A 322 -3.11 -15.96 10.32
N ILE A 323 -4.06 -16.88 10.16
CA ILE A 323 -5.39 -16.63 9.60
C ILE A 323 -6.43 -17.06 10.61
N TRP A 324 -7.03 -16.08 11.26
CA TRP A 324 -7.93 -16.34 12.37
C TRP A 324 -9.25 -15.57 12.24
N ARG A 325 -10.29 -16.13 12.85
CA ARG A 325 -11.62 -15.54 12.97
C ARG A 325 -12.13 -15.61 14.39
N GLU A 326 -12.74 -14.54 14.88
CA GLU A 326 -13.47 -14.50 16.13
C GLU A 326 -14.72 -15.41 16.08
N GLY A 327 -15.09 -16.00 17.23
CA GLY A 327 -16.27 -16.86 17.37
C GLY A 327 -16.04 -18.31 16.93
N THR A 328 -17.14 -19.07 16.86
CA THR A 328 -17.12 -20.52 16.62
C THR A 328 -17.36 -20.94 15.18
N SER A 329 -17.81 -20.03 14.33
CA SER A 329 -18.12 -20.34 12.94
C SER A 329 -16.88 -20.69 12.11
N SER A 330 -17.07 -21.48 11.06
CA SER A 330 -16.01 -21.84 10.13
C SER A 330 -15.52 -20.63 9.32
N LEU A 331 -14.32 -20.72 8.77
CA LEU A 331 -13.69 -19.74 7.90
C LEU A 331 -13.62 -20.30 6.48
N THR A 332 -14.08 -19.55 5.48
CA THR A 332 -13.77 -19.88 4.09
C THR A 332 -12.38 -19.33 3.75
N LEU A 333 -11.39 -20.20 3.67
CA LEU A 333 -10.02 -19.81 3.38
C LEU A 333 -9.90 -19.27 1.95
N VAL A 334 -10.34 -20.06 0.98
CA VAL A 334 -10.32 -19.72 -0.43
C VAL A 334 -11.69 -19.93 -1.02
N ARG A 335 -12.19 -18.94 -1.77
CA ARG A 335 -13.40 -19.04 -2.60
C ARG A 335 -13.08 -18.73 -4.04
N ALA A 336 -13.17 -19.71 -4.92
CA ALA A 336 -13.24 -19.49 -6.35
C ALA A 336 -14.64 -18.98 -6.73
N VAL A 337 -14.70 -17.91 -7.50
CA VAL A 337 -15.99 -17.25 -7.81
C VAL A 337 -16.74 -17.96 -8.91
N GLU A 338 -16.02 -18.50 -9.89
CA GLU A 338 -16.57 -19.25 -11.01
C GLU A 338 -17.13 -20.61 -10.55
N ALA A 339 -18.22 -21.04 -11.17
CA ALA A 339 -18.87 -22.30 -10.84
C ALA A 339 -17.95 -23.52 -11.03
N VAL A 340 -17.02 -23.43 -11.99
CA VAL A 340 -15.99 -24.43 -12.26
C VAL A 340 -14.64 -23.76 -12.32
N TRP A 341 -13.78 -24.08 -11.35
CA TRP A 341 -12.39 -23.60 -11.35
C TRP A 341 -11.57 -24.32 -12.43
N THR A 342 -11.02 -23.58 -13.36
CA THR A 342 -10.31 -24.12 -14.53
C THR A 342 -8.78 -24.03 -14.44
N GLN A 343 -8.26 -23.32 -13.42
CA GLN A 343 -6.83 -22.99 -13.31
C GLN A 343 -5.95 -24.13 -12.75
N GLY A 344 -6.53 -25.28 -12.41
CA GLY A 344 -5.76 -26.38 -11.82
C GLY A 344 -5.19 -26.06 -10.43
N ALA A 345 -4.10 -26.72 -10.04
CA ALA A 345 -3.48 -26.58 -8.72
C ALA A 345 -2.53 -25.38 -8.65
N ARG A 346 -3.04 -24.17 -8.84
CA ARG A 346 -2.28 -22.92 -8.77
C ARG A 346 -2.39 -22.20 -7.41
N VAL A 347 -3.10 -22.82 -6.47
CA VAL A 347 -3.20 -22.34 -5.08
C VAL A 347 -2.24 -23.16 -4.25
N THR A 348 -1.21 -22.51 -3.69
CA THR A 348 -0.19 -23.15 -2.87
C THR A 348 -0.10 -22.49 -1.50
N GLY A 349 0.32 -23.23 -0.50
CA GLY A 349 0.52 -22.67 0.83
C GLY A 349 1.37 -23.57 1.72
N SER A 350 2.14 -22.97 2.63
CA SER A 350 2.92 -23.73 3.60
C SER A 350 3.06 -23.00 4.93
N ASN A 351 3.15 -23.78 6.00
CA ASN A 351 3.43 -23.30 7.35
C ASN A 351 2.53 -22.13 7.80
N ASN A 352 1.25 -22.14 7.39
CA ASN A 352 0.28 -21.17 7.90
C ASN A 352 -0.35 -21.71 9.19
N TRP A 353 -0.72 -20.82 10.09
CA TRP A 353 -1.63 -21.14 11.17
C TRP A 353 -3.04 -20.69 10.79
N ILE A 354 -4.00 -21.63 10.70
CA ILE A 354 -5.34 -21.33 10.23
C ILE A 354 -6.36 -21.83 11.25
N LYS A 355 -7.39 -21.02 11.52
CA LYS A 355 -8.48 -21.43 12.43
C LYS A 355 -9.03 -22.80 12.05
N SER A 356 -9.17 -23.69 13.02
CA SER A 356 -9.73 -25.04 12.83
C SER A 356 -11.10 -25.00 12.19
N GLY A 357 -11.36 -25.97 11.29
CA GLY A 357 -12.62 -26.07 10.57
C GLY A 357 -12.73 -25.13 9.37
N PHE A 358 -11.63 -24.56 8.89
CA PHE A 358 -11.64 -23.81 7.64
C PHE A 358 -12.06 -24.68 6.46
N VAL A 359 -12.66 -24.05 5.44
CA VAL A 359 -13.13 -24.72 4.24
C VAL A 359 -12.62 -24.04 2.97
N LEU A 360 -12.58 -24.79 1.88
CA LEU A 360 -12.41 -24.29 0.53
C LEU A 360 -13.77 -24.28 -0.18
N ASN A 361 -13.99 -23.35 -1.08
CA ASN A 361 -15.22 -23.27 -1.88
C ASN A 361 -14.87 -23.03 -3.37
N PRO A 362 -15.06 -24.03 -4.28
CA PRO A 362 -15.60 -25.36 -3.99
C PRO A 362 -14.67 -26.24 -3.12
N SER A 363 -15.24 -27.20 -2.43
CA SER A 363 -14.48 -28.07 -1.50
C SER A 363 -13.40 -28.91 -2.16
N ASN A 364 -13.52 -29.13 -3.46
CA ASN A 364 -12.57 -29.86 -4.31
C ASN A 364 -11.64 -28.95 -5.11
N LEU A 365 -11.50 -27.67 -4.71
CA LEU A 365 -10.55 -26.76 -5.34
C LEU A 365 -9.15 -27.36 -5.35
N PRO A 366 -8.52 -27.54 -6.54
CA PRO A 366 -7.18 -28.09 -6.62
C PRO A 366 -6.18 -27.15 -5.93
N ASN A 367 -5.37 -27.71 -5.03
CA ASN A 367 -4.40 -26.93 -4.26
C ASN A 367 -3.23 -27.81 -3.79
N THR A 368 -2.15 -27.16 -3.33
CA THR A 368 -1.00 -27.81 -2.68
C THR A 368 -0.72 -27.11 -1.34
N ILE A 369 -1.71 -27.08 -0.44
CA ILE A 369 -1.56 -26.53 0.89
C ILE A 369 -0.97 -27.60 1.81
N SER A 370 0.17 -27.30 2.46
CA SER A 370 0.90 -28.24 3.32
C SER A 370 1.42 -27.57 4.59
N GLY A 371 1.86 -28.37 5.58
CA GLY A 371 2.46 -27.87 6.81
C GLY A 371 1.56 -26.92 7.61
N THR A 372 0.24 -27.00 7.44
CA THR A 372 -0.72 -26.10 8.10
C THR A 372 -0.93 -26.50 9.53
N PHE A 373 -0.78 -25.53 10.42
CA PHE A 373 -1.18 -25.65 11.83
C PHE A 373 -2.63 -25.20 11.99
N SER A 374 -3.37 -25.79 12.91
CA SER A 374 -4.77 -25.41 13.14
C SER A 374 -5.12 -25.46 14.61
N GLY A 375 -5.90 -24.49 15.05
CA GLY A 375 -6.40 -24.38 16.43
C GLY A 375 -7.59 -23.44 16.53
N SER A 376 -8.11 -23.29 17.73
CA SER A 376 -9.15 -22.32 18.05
C SER A 376 -8.57 -20.94 18.37
N ASP A 377 -7.35 -20.91 18.90
CA ASP A 377 -6.65 -19.73 19.38
C ASP A 377 -5.18 -19.76 18.91
N PRO A 378 -4.71 -18.75 18.18
CA PRO A 378 -3.31 -18.64 17.77
C PRO A 378 -2.36 -18.18 18.88
N GLY A 379 -2.88 -17.80 20.04
CA GLY A 379 -2.08 -17.36 21.17
C GLY A 379 -1.49 -15.97 21.00
N PHE A 380 -2.26 -15.00 20.53
CA PHE A 380 -1.84 -13.60 20.53
C PHE A 380 -1.64 -13.06 21.96
N ALA A 381 -0.72 -12.13 22.13
CA ALA A 381 -0.40 -11.54 23.42
C ALA A 381 -1.61 -10.83 24.04
N ASN A 382 -2.36 -10.04 23.26
CA ASN A 382 -3.60 -9.40 23.70
C ASN A 382 -4.50 -9.04 22.52
N LEU A 383 -5.29 -9.99 22.05
CA LEU A 383 -6.23 -9.75 20.94
C LEU A 383 -7.23 -8.63 21.25
N ALA A 384 -7.72 -8.51 22.48
CA ALA A 384 -8.68 -7.47 22.86
C ALA A 384 -8.08 -6.06 22.77
N GLY A 385 -6.79 -5.93 23.06
CA GLY A 385 -6.02 -4.69 22.93
C GLY A 385 -5.34 -4.53 21.59
N TYR A 386 -5.63 -5.40 20.61
CA TYR A 386 -5.01 -5.42 19.29
C TYR A 386 -3.50 -5.68 19.29
N ASP A 387 -2.97 -6.29 20.33
CA ASP A 387 -1.61 -6.81 20.32
C ASP A 387 -1.61 -8.21 19.71
N LEU A 388 -1.26 -8.28 18.43
CA LEU A 388 -1.24 -9.50 17.64
C LEU A 388 0.15 -10.15 17.57
N ALA A 389 1.08 -9.70 18.40
CA ALA A 389 2.34 -10.42 18.59
C ALA A 389 2.06 -11.80 19.22
N PRO A 390 2.86 -12.84 18.94
CA PRO A 390 2.75 -14.11 19.61
C PRO A 390 2.99 -13.96 21.12
N SER A 391 2.18 -14.61 21.97
CA SER A 391 2.49 -14.75 23.39
C SER A 391 3.61 -15.76 23.60
N PRO A 392 4.28 -15.81 24.77
CA PRO A 392 5.38 -16.76 25.03
C PRO A 392 5.02 -18.24 24.90
N ALA A 393 3.74 -18.58 24.92
CA ALA A 393 3.25 -19.96 24.74
C ALA A 393 2.49 -20.16 23.41
N SER A 394 2.61 -19.21 22.49
CA SER A 394 1.91 -19.26 21.22
C SER A 394 2.43 -20.40 20.32
N PRO A 395 1.53 -21.12 19.63
CA PRO A 395 1.94 -22.09 18.61
C PRO A 395 2.49 -21.44 17.32
N LEU A 396 2.58 -20.12 17.27
CA LEU A 396 3.14 -19.36 16.14
C LEU A 396 4.66 -19.26 16.21
N LEU A 397 5.23 -19.44 17.43
CA LEU A 397 6.65 -19.27 17.68
C LEU A 397 7.47 -20.33 16.94
N ASP A 398 8.51 -19.94 16.24
CA ASP A 398 9.45 -20.78 15.49
C ASP A 398 8.78 -21.81 14.56
N ALA A 399 7.53 -21.57 14.17
CA ALA A 399 6.73 -22.55 13.41
C ALA A 399 6.66 -22.24 11.90
N GLY A 400 7.19 -21.12 11.47
CA GLY A 400 7.27 -20.74 10.07
C GLY A 400 8.35 -21.50 9.29
N THR A 401 8.30 -21.35 7.97
CA THR A 401 9.35 -21.88 7.08
C THR A 401 10.30 -20.75 6.66
N ASN A 402 11.58 -21.06 6.57
CA ASN A 402 12.59 -20.16 6.02
C ASN A 402 12.71 -20.27 4.49
N SER A 403 11.82 -21.02 3.85
CA SER A 403 11.72 -21.12 2.39
C SER A 403 10.26 -21.16 1.95
N THR A 404 9.91 -20.40 0.92
CA THR A 404 8.57 -20.41 0.34
C THR A 404 8.53 -21.32 -0.88
N VAL A 405 7.38 -21.95 -1.14
CA VAL A 405 7.16 -22.80 -2.30
C VAL A 405 6.23 -22.08 -3.25
N THR A 406 6.72 -21.74 -4.43
CA THR A 406 5.91 -21.11 -5.47
C THR A 406 5.06 -22.17 -6.21
N ALA A 407 3.96 -21.75 -6.81
CA ALA A 407 3.21 -22.60 -7.72
C ALA A 407 4.11 -23.02 -8.91
N PRO A 408 4.07 -24.29 -9.35
CA PRO A 408 4.84 -24.74 -10.51
C PRO A 408 4.59 -23.84 -11.72
N ASP A 409 5.65 -23.49 -12.42
CA ASP A 409 5.63 -22.64 -13.63
C ASP A 409 5.28 -21.15 -13.43
N TYR A 410 4.97 -20.72 -12.20
CA TYR A 410 4.57 -19.35 -11.86
C TYR A 410 5.49 -18.73 -10.82
N HIS A 411 6.75 -18.60 -11.14
CA HIS A 411 7.73 -17.96 -10.24
C HIS A 411 7.44 -16.47 -10.06
N PHE A 412 7.33 -16.06 -8.81
CA PHE A 412 7.17 -14.66 -8.46
C PHE A 412 8.53 -13.94 -8.58
N ALA A 413 8.56 -12.82 -9.30
CA ALA A 413 9.79 -12.05 -9.49
C ALA A 413 10.14 -11.21 -8.25
N ASN A 414 11.37 -11.29 -7.77
CA ASN A 414 11.90 -10.48 -6.67
C ASN A 414 10.98 -10.45 -5.43
N PRO A 415 10.63 -11.59 -4.84
CA PRO A 415 9.79 -11.64 -3.66
C PRO A 415 10.51 -11.07 -2.43
N LEU A 416 9.79 -10.31 -1.60
CA LEU A 416 10.33 -9.90 -0.30
C LEU A 416 10.29 -11.09 0.67
N PHE A 417 11.46 -11.64 1.00
CA PHE A 417 11.59 -12.69 2.00
C PHE A 417 13.03 -12.81 2.51
N PRO A 418 13.24 -13.04 3.81
CA PRO A 418 12.25 -12.97 4.90
C PRO A 418 11.82 -11.53 5.20
N PRO A 419 10.67 -11.31 5.86
CA PRO A 419 10.32 -9.98 6.35
C PRO A 419 11.30 -9.51 7.42
N ILE A 420 11.71 -8.25 7.37
CA ILE A 420 12.75 -7.67 8.24
C ILE A 420 12.25 -6.53 9.12
N ARG A 421 10.97 -6.19 9.04
CA ARG A 421 10.33 -5.13 9.83
C ARG A 421 9.00 -5.61 10.41
N HIS A 422 8.60 -4.98 11.51
CA HIS A 422 7.25 -5.09 12.05
C HIS A 422 6.35 -4.00 11.49
N PRO A 423 5.04 -4.26 11.31
CA PRO A 423 4.07 -3.22 10.99
C PRO A 423 3.85 -2.28 12.20
N PRO A 424 3.37 -1.04 11.98
CA PRO A 424 2.95 -0.17 13.06
C PRO A 424 1.75 -0.78 13.81
N GLN A 425 1.57 -0.41 15.09
CA GLN A 425 0.41 -0.84 15.88
C GLN A 425 -0.65 0.26 15.87
N ARG A 426 -1.54 0.28 14.87
CA ARG A 426 -2.67 1.23 14.77
C ARG A 426 -2.25 2.68 15.01
N ALA A 427 -1.15 3.08 14.45
CA ALA A 427 -0.60 4.42 14.67
C ALA A 427 0.27 4.86 13.50
N LEU A 428 0.24 6.16 13.24
CA LEU A 428 1.23 6.81 12.39
C LEU A 428 2.59 6.79 13.11
N ILE A 429 3.59 6.23 12.48
CA ILE A 429 4.97 6.20 12.97
C ILE A 429 5.85 7.16 12.17
N ALA A 430 6.87 7.70 12.80
CA ALA A 430 7.78 8.63 12.13
C ALA A 430 8.65 7.90 11.07
N PRO A 431 9.03 8.58 9.99
CA PRO A 431 9.93 8.01 8.98
C PRO A 431 11.21 7.43 9.58
N GLY A 432 11.55 6.21 9.15
CA GLY A 432 12.75 5.51 9.60
C GLY A 432 12.63 4.82 10.97
N THR A 433 11.47 4.87 11.65
CA THR A 433 11.29 4.28 12.99
C THR A 433 10.61 2.91 13.00
N ALA A 434 10.34 2.31 11.83
CA ALA A 434 9.79 0.97 11.75
C ALA A 434 10.67 -0.04 12.52
N ALA A 435 10.06 -0.75 13.47
CA ALA A 435 10.77 -1.69 14.32
C ALA A 435 11.36 -2.84 13.50
N SER A 436 12.59 -3.24 13.83
CA SER A 436 13.25 -4.38 13.18
C SER A 436 12.60 -5.68 13.60
N ARG A 437 12.38 -6.57 12.63
CA ARG A 437 12.01 -7.96 12.83
C ARG A 437 13.27 -8.82 12.72
N VAL A 438 13.70 -9.39 13.81
CA VAL A 438 14.90 -10.21 13.89
C VAL A 438 14.49 -11.62 14.28
N ALA A 439 14.58 -12.55 13.33
CA ALA A 439 14.33 -13.95 13.61
C ALA A 439 15.51 -14.54 14.37
N ASN A 440 15.23 -15.35 15.39
CA ASN A 440 16.19 -16.09 16.16
C ASN A 440 15.89 -17.60 16.05
N GLY A 441 16.29 -18.18 14.93
CA GLY A 441 15.96 -19.56 14.60
C GLY A 441 15.03 -19.66 13.40
N ALA A 442 13.99 -20.49 13.51
CA ALA A 442 12.92 -20.48 12.53
C ALA A 442 12.07 -19.22 12.68
N ILE A 443 11.55 -18.71 11.58
CA ILE A 443 10.73 -17.51 11.59
C ILE A 443 9.37 -17.79 12.26
N ASP A 444 8.84 -16.82 12.99
CA ASP A 444 7.49 -16.90 13.55
C ASP A 444 6.42 -16.81 12.46
N ILE A 445 5.27 -17.46 12.68
CA ILE A 445 4.10 -17.32 11.82
C ILE A 445 3.40 -15.99 12.14
N GLY A 446 3.04 -15.22 11.12
CA GLY A 446 2.37 -13.93 11.25
C GLY A 446 3.28 -12.72 11.02
N ALA A 447 2.77 -11.52 11.32
CA ALA A 447 3.43 -10.25 11.03
C ALA A 447 4.52 -9.87 12.04
N TYR A 448 4.50 -10.47 13.21
CA TYR A 448 5.42 -10.15 14.31
C TYR A 448 6.36 -11.31 14.60
N GLU A 449 7.55 -10.98 15.06
CA GLU A 449 8.54 -11.89 15.61
C GLU A 449 8.65 -11.65 17.12
N GLN A 450 8.58 -12.68 17.90
CA GLN A 450 8.81 -12.61 19.34
C GLN A 450 10.33 -12.67 19.60
N LEU A 451 10.87 -11.66 20.25
CA LEU A 451 12.24 -11.72 20.72
C LEU A 451 12.31 -12.64 21.94
N ASP A 452 13.09 -13.70 21.86
CA ASP A 452 13.44 -14.49 23.04
C ASP A 452 14.47 -13.73 23.89
N LEU A 453 13.98 -13.03 24.91
CA LEU A 453 14.83 -12.26 25.82
C LEU A 453 15.83 -13.13 26.58
N ALA A 454 15.59 -14.44 26.70
CA ALA A 454 16.50 -15.36 27.37
C ALA A 454 17.84 -15.51 26.62
N ILE A 455 17.81 -15.37 25.30
CA ILE A 455 19.03 -15.45 24.48
C ILE A 455 19.81 -14.13 24.46
N LEU A 456 19.12 -12.99 24.56
CA LEU A 456 19.77 -11.67 24.64
C LEU A 456 20.55 -11.47 25.95
N PHE A 457 20.20 -12.21 27.01
CA PHE A 457 20.82 -12.10 28.33
C PHE A 457 21.52 -13.40 28.80
N GLY A 458 21.41 -14.48 28.04
CA GLY A 458 21.96 -15.80 28.42
C GLY A 458 23.48 -15.90 28.37
N ASP A 459 24.12 -15.15 27.50
CA ASP A 459 25.59 -15.22 27.32
C ASP A 459 26.40 -14.17 28.12
N SER A 460 25.76 -13.40 29.00
CA SER A 460 26.45 -12.32 29.72
C SER A 460 26.73 -12.61 31.22
N PHE A 461 26.38 -13.80 31.73
CA PHE A 461 26.57 -14.15 33.15
C PHE A 461 27.17 -15.54 33.42
N GLU A 462 28.02 -16.06 32.56
CA GLU A 462 28.94 -17.15 32.93
C GLU A 462 30.36 -16.60 32.95
N ASP A 463 30.77 -16.11 34.10
CA ASP A 463 32.13 -16.07 34.62
C ASP A 463 32.14 -16.40 36.11
#